data_6e1de539f8ea23e57a26a6bd4152ded7
#
_entry.id   6e1de539f8ea23e57a26a6bd4152ded7
#
_cell.length_a   1.000
_cell.length_b   1.000
_cell.length_c   1.000
_cell.angle_alpha   90.00
_cell.angle_beta   90.00
_cell.angle_gamma   90.00
#
_symmetry.space_group_name_H-M   'P 1'
#
loop_
_entity.id
_entity.type
_entity.pdbx_description
1 polymer ?
#
loop_
_entity_poly.entity_id
_entity_poly.type
_entity_poly.pdbx_seq_one_letter_code
_entity_poly.pdbx_strand_id
1 'polypeptide(L)'
;MRKEVRFGVQEALEIDREIDKLVQIYEDETSKTLVDIGEPVTLAKLRSLIRQEPDRQRRKELWEKMQVARLAHSPAVDETFLELTRLRQERARLCGFETFLDFEWARQHRTYTPADASELLSHVRGSFSPVIERKNSLLSSRMGVDVLRPWDDTLLVDEPKGADGYTEEDYTRAVAGAYHQLSANFGAAVDNIAAKRHFDLMSRPHKVSGDFSTVLCEANEGLVFCNGAGDAASLRVMLHETGHALHYQAAGVHNLFFERVAPVEIMEFVAYCFQFLTTERLAVSGELSAEAQHLVKTYAGTVMLDVFETYDANERFQHWVYKQPQVPTSSALDATWLQMRQTPGVDWSDHREVLKKGWQHGHIIVSPLYSIEYIVAYIGMLLFIENYRKDARQSIADLEKLLDLGQSETVAESFAVVGVTFPFTREAIAKARLTFEREFLPATLS
;
A
#
# COMPACT_ATOMS: atom_id res chain seq x y z
N MET A 1 -33.81 15.41 3.86
CA MET A 1 -33.62 15.99 2.51
C MET A 1 -32.30 15.45 1.98
N ARG A 2 -32.27 14.47 1.08
CA ARG A 2 -31.03 14.06 0.39
C ARG A 2 -30.61 15.25 -0.47
N LYS A 3 -29.44 15.87 -0.19
CA LYS A 3 -28.82 16.78 -1.13
C LYS A 3 -28.53 15.96 -2.39
N GLU A 4 -29.07 16.36 -3.53
CA GLU A 4 -28.68 15.81 -4.83
C GLU A 4 -27.18 16.09 -4.99
N VAL A 5 -26.39 15.05 -4.92
CA VAL A 5 -24.95 15.13 -5.15
C VAL A 5 -24.71 15.13 -6.64
N ARG A 6 -24.21 16.24 -7.19
CA ARG A 6 -23.95 16.40 -8.63
C ARG A 6 -22.48 16.12 -8.91
N PHE A 7 -22.09 14.84 -9.02
CA PHE A 7 -20.72 14.49 -9.38
C PHE A 7 -20.33 14.82 -10.83
N GLY A 8 -21.27 15.03 -11.73
CA GLY A 8 -21.04 15.15 -13.16
C GLY A 8 -21.47 16.49 -13.78
N VAL A 9 -21.25 17.63 -13.12
CA VAL A 9 -21.45 18.95 -13.76
C VAL A 9 -20.33 19.22 -14.78
N GLN A 10 -20.63 19.89 -15.89
CA GLN A 10 -19.71 20.12 -17.00
C GLN A 10 -18.41 20.82 -16.53
N GLU A 11 -18.53 21.85 -15.71
CA GLU A 11 -17.41 22.61 -15.15
C GLU A 11 -16.50 21.73 -14.29
N ALA A 12 -17.05 20.76 -13.58
CA ALA A 12 -16.29 19.80 -12.77
C ALA A 12 -15.49 18.83 -13.63
N LEU A 13 -15.98 18.43 -14.80
CA LEU A 13 -15.25 17.59 -15.76
C LEU A 13 -14.02 18.31 -16.36
N GLU A 14 -14.09 19.62 -16.51
CA GLU A 14 -12.95 20.42 -16.96
C GLU A 14 -11.86 20.46 -15.88
N ILE A 15 -12.26 20.62 -14.62
CA ILE A 15 -11.32 20.53 -13.47
C ILE A 15 -10.70 19.14 -13.36
N ASP A 16 -11.48 18.06 -13.53
CA ASP A 16 -10.97 16.69 -13.52
C ASP A 16 -9.85 16.50 -14.55
N ARG A 17 -10.02 17.03 -15.77
CA ARG A 17 -8.98 16.99 -16.80
C ARG A 17 -7.70 17.74 -16.43
N GLU A 18 -7.82 18.88 -15.75
CA GLU A 18 -6.66 19.62 -15.28
C GLU A 18 -5.96 18.87 -14.10
N ILE A 19 -6.72 18.25 -13.21
CA ILE A 19 -6.19 17.37 -12.18
C ILE A 19 -5.42 16.21 -12.81
N ASP A 20 -5.99 15.51 -13.79
CA ASP A 20 -5.37 14.39 -14.49
C ASP A 20 -4.05 14.80 -15.17
N LYS A 21 -3.99 15.99 -15.79
CA LYS A 21 -2.77 16.52 -16.38
C LYS A 21 -1.67 16.76 -15.32
N LEU A 22 -2.02 17.32 -14.18
CA LEU A 22 -1.05 17.58 -13.12
C LEU A 22 -0.55 16.28 -12.49
N VAL A 23 -1.41 15.29 -12.31
CA VAL A 23 -1.04 13.94 -11.89
C VAL A 23 -0.07 13.31 -12.88
N GLN A 24 -0.39 13.40 -14.20
CA GLN A 24 0.49 12.88 -15.25
C GLN A 24 1.88 13.57 -15.24
N ILE A 25 1.92 14.90 -15.03
CA ILE A 25 3.19 15.63 -14.89
C ILE A 25 4.02 15.09 -13.72
N TYR A 26 3.38 14.86 -12.57
CA TYR A 26 4.06 14.27 -11.40
C TYR A 26 4.60 12.86 -11.70
N GLU A 27 3.80 12.01 -12.30
CA GLU A 27 4.19 10.65 -12.67
C GLU A 27 5.32 10.63 -13.70
N ASP A 28 5.25 11.48 -14.74
CA ASP A 28 6.28 11.62 -15.76
C ASP A 28 7.61 12.07 -15.16
N GLU A 29 7.60 13.06 -14.27
CA GLU A 29 8.81 13.56 -13.62
C GLU A 29 9.44 12.52 -12.69
N THR A 30 8.62 11.80 -11.91
CA THR A 30 9.13 10.81 -10.95
C THR A 30 9.58 9.51 -11.62
N SER A 31 8.93 9.09 -12.71
CA SER A 31 9.29 7.87 -13.46
C SER A 31 10.63 7.94 -14.17
N LYS A 32 11.08 9.16 -14.53
CA LYS A 32 12.37 9.40 -15.19
C LYS A 32 13.55 9.37 -14.23
N THR A 33 13.31 9.32 -12.92
CA THR A 33 14.35 9.39 -11.91
C THR A 33 15.24 8.15 -11.95
N LEU A 34 16.46 8.33 -12.41
CA LEU A 34 17.54 7.34 -12.34
C LEU A 34 18.64 7.86 -11.41
N VAL A 35 19.26 6.94 -10.67
CA VAL A 35 20.36 7.27 -9.75
C VAL A 35 21.64 6.61 -10.24
N ASP A 36 22.69 7.41 -10.39
CA ASP A 36 24.01 6.91 -10.79
C ASP A 36 24.77 6.37 -9.55
N ILE A 37 24.99 5.06 -9.55
CA ILE A 37 25.82 4.35 -8.56
C ILE A 37 27.10 3.74 -9.17
N GLY A 38 27.51 4.20 -10.34
CA GLY A 38 28.49 3.64 -11.27
C GLY A 38 27.83 3.16 -12.56
N GLU A 39 26.53 2.96 -12.50
CA GLU A 39 25.58 2.77 -13.58
C GLU A 39 24.21 3.37 -13.19
N PRO A 40 23.38 3.76 -14.16
CA PRO A 40 22.07 4.31 -13.87
C PRO A 40 21.09 3.19 -13.44
N VAL A 41 20.50 3.33 -12.24
CA VAL A 41 19.51 2.38 -11.71
C VAL A 41 18.19 3.06 -11.38
N THR A 42 17.09 2.33 -11.45
CA THR A 42 15.77 2.81 -11.02
C THR A 42 15.69 2.95 -9.50
N LEU A 43 14.77 3.77 -9.00
CA LEU A 43 14.53 3.89 -7.55
C LEU A 43 14.12 2.55 -6.92
N ALA A 44 13.35 1.70 -7.63
CA ALA A 44 12.96 0.37 -7.16
C ALA A 44 14.20 -0.52 -6.95
N LYS A 45 15.09 -0.58 -7.94
CA LYS A 45 16.35 -1.34 -7.82
C LYS A 45 17.25 -0.78 -6.74
N LEU A 46 17.36 0.53 -6.63
CA LEU A 46 18.20 1.15 -5.59
C LEU A 46 17.68 0.87 -4.17
N ARG A 47 16.35 0.88 -3.96
CA ARG A 47 15.77 0.47 -2.66
C ARG A 47 16.10 -0.98 -2.32
N SER A 48 16.05 -1.89 -3.30
CA SER A 48 16.48 -3.29 -3.12
C SER A 48 17.94 -3.38 -2.71
N LEU A 49 18.84 -2.67 -3.42
CA LEU A 49 20.26 -2.62 -3.09
C LEU A 49 20.53 -2.06 -1.68
N ILE A 50 19.81 -1.01 -1.26
CA ILE A 50 19.93 -0.43 0.09
C ILE A 50 19.53 -1.47 1.16
N ARG A 51 18.45 -2.22 0.94
CA ARG A 51 18.01 -3.27 1.87
C ARG A 51 19.04 -4.39 2.03
N GLN A 52 19.72 -4.75 0.94
CA GLN A 52 20.67 -5.86 0.88
C GLN A 52 22.10 -5.46 1.25
N GLU A 53 22.41 -4.17 1.37
CA GLU A 53 23.76 -3.67 1.63
C GLU A 53 24.17 -3.90 3.09
N PRO A 54 25.10 -4.79 3.40
CA PRO A 54 25.52 -5.07 4.77
C PRO A 54 26.40 -3.97 5.38
N ASP A 55 27.18 -3.27 4.54
CA ASP A 55 28.03 -2.16 5.01
C ASP A 55 27.18 -0.93 5.27
N ARG A 56 27.11 -0.53 6.55
CA ARG A 56 26.28 0.61 6.99
C ARG A 56 26.68 1.93 6.35
N GLN A 57 27.97 2.16 6.10
CA GLN A 57 28.44 3.38 5.49
C GLN A 57 28.06 3.41 3.99
N ARG A 58 28.23 2.28 3.30
CA ARG A 58 27.83 2.15 1.91
C ARG A 58 26.32 2.28 1.75
N ARG A 59 25.54 1.70 2.66
CA ARG A 59 24.08 1.82 2.71
C ARG A 59 23.65 3.28 2.88
N LYS A 60 24.29 4.04 3.78
CA LYS A 60 24.09 5.48 3.93
C LYS A 60 24.33 6.21 2.61
N GLU A 61 25.45 5.97 1.94
CA GLU A 61 25.80 6.61 0.67
C GLU A 61 24.74 6.35 -0.43
N LEU A 62 24.28 5.12 -0.55
CA LEU A 62 23.22 4.75 -1.50
C LEU A 62 21.90 5.45 -1.16
N TRP A 63 21.54 5.47 0.13
CA TRP A 63 20.35 6.15 0.59
C TRP A 63 20.41 7.66 0.36
N GLU A 64 21.53 8.32 0.65
CA GLU A 64 21.74 9.75 0.40
C GLU A 64 21.65 10.07 -1.10
N LYS A 65 22.25 9.28 -1.98
CA LYS A 65 22.09 9.43 -3.43
C LYS A 65 20.64 9.34 -3.86
N MET A 66 19.89 8.39 -3.31
CA MET A 66 18.46 8.25 -3.57
C MET A 66 17.67 9.49 -3.13
N GLN A 67 17.97 10.05 -1.93
CA GLN A 67 17.29 11.25 -1.45
C GLN A 67 17.64 12.50 -2.26
N VAL A 68 18.88 12.65 -2.69
CA VAL A 68 19.30 13.75 -3.58
C VAL A 68 18.50 13.71 -4.88
N ALA A 69 18.39 12.54 -5.52
CA ALA A 69 17.62 12.39 -6.75
C ALA A 69 16.13 12.70 -6.54
N ARG A 70 15.53 12.21 -5.45
CA ARG A 70 14.13 12.49 -5.10
C ARG A 70 13.89 13.99 -4.86
N LEU A 71 14.75 14.64 -4.08
CA LEU A 71 14.60 16.05 -3.71
C LEU A 71 14.88 17.00 -4.86
N ALA A 72 15.55 16.57 -5.93
CA ALA A 72 15.74 17.38 -7.14
C ALA A 72 14.39 17.79 -7.78
N HIS A 73 13.36 16.96 -7.64
CA HIS A 73 12.01 17.26 -8.14
C HIS A 73 11.13 18.02 -7.12
N SER A 74 11.59 18.19 -5.88
CA SER A 74 10.78 18.72 -4.78
C SER A 74 10.11 20.07 -5.05
N PRO A 75 10.75 21.08 -5.67
CA PRO A 75 10.08 22.34 -5.97
C PRO A 75 8.90 22.17 -6.93
N ALA A 76 9.07 21.40 -8.00
CA ALA A 76 8.01 21.14 -8.97
C ALA A 76 6.86 20.33 -8.34
N VAL A 77 7.17 19.39 -7.46
CA VAL A 77 6.16 18.62 -6.70
C VAL A 77 5.38 19.51 -5.73
N ASP A 78 6.05 20.48 -5.08
CA ASP A 78 5.37 21.47 -4.24
C ASP A 78 4.34 22.26 -5.05
N GLU A 79 4.75 22.85 -6.19
CA GLU A 79 3.88 23.63 -7.07
C GLU A 79 2.69 22.79 -7.58
N THR A 80 2.96 21.59 -8.05
CA THR A 80 1.92 20.64 -8.52
C THR A 80 0.92 20.33 -7.42
N PHE A 81 1.37 20.03 -6.19
CA PHE A 81 0.47 19.68 -5.10
C PHE A 81 -0.37 20.85 -4.61
N LEU A 82 0.18 22.07 -4.58
CA LEU A 82 -0.57 23.27 -4.23
C LEU A 82 -1.70 23.52 -5.23
N GLU A 83 -1.42 23.39 -6.53
CA GLU A 83 -2.43 23.56 -7.56
C GLU A 83 -3.46 22.40 -7.55
N LEU A 84 -3.04 21.15 -7.37
CA LEU A 84 -3.95 20.02 -7.15
C LEU A 84 -4.88 20.28 -5.97
N THR A 85 -4.35 20.79 -4.85
CA THR A 85 -5.16 21.11 -3.66
C THR A 85 -6.21 22.17 -3.97
N ARG A 86 -5.84 23.21 -4.72
CA ARG A 86 -6.77 24.27 -5.16
C ARG A 86 -7.89 23.71 -6.03
N LEU A 87 -7.53 22.93 -7.05
CA LEU A 87 -8.48 22.33 -8.00
C LEU A 87 -9.41 21.34 -7.31
N ARG A 88 -8.88 20.48 -6.43
CA ARG A 88 -9.67 19.52 -5.65
C ARG A 88 -10.70 20.22 -4.75
N GLN A 89 -10.33 21.30 -4.07
CA GLN A 89 -11.27 22.10 -3.30
C GLN A 89 -12.34 22.78 -4.17
N GLU A 90 -11.96 23.29 -5.34
CA GLU A 90 -12.90 23.86 -6.29
C GLU A 90 -13.87 22.81 -6.83
N ARG A 91 -13.35 21.62 -7.20
CA ARG A 91 -14.13 20.45 -7.61
C ARG A 91 -15.21 20.10 -6.59
N ALA A 92 -14.83 20.04 -5.32
CA ALA A 92 -15.73 19.72 -4.22
C ALA A 92 -16.87 20.76 -4.10
N ARG A 93 -16.53 22.06 -4.19
CA ARG A 93 -17.53 23.15 -4.10
C ARG A 93 -18.52 23.10 -5.25
N LEU A 94 -18.07 22.84 -6.46
CA LEU A 94 -18.94 22.67 -7.63
C LEU A 94 -19.93 21.51 -7.46
N CYS A 95 -19.53 20.48 -6.73
CA CYS A 95 -20.38 19.34 -6.39
C CYS A 95 -21.25 19.56 -5.14
N GLY A 96 -21.18 20.75 -4.53
CA GLY A 96 -22.01 21.14 -3.38
C GLY A 96 -21.46 20.67 -2.03
N PHE A 97 -20.17 20.33 -1.95
CA PHE A 97 -19.48 19.99 -0.69
C PHE A 97 -18.71 21.20 -0.16
N GLU A 98 -18.56 21.25 1.14
CA GLU A 98 -17.79 22.30 1.81
C GLU A 98 -16.29 22.09 1.65
N THR A 99 -15.84 20.84 1.77
CA THR A 99 -14.43 20.46 1.67
C THR A 99 -14.22 19.31 0.67
N PHE A 100 -12.99 19.19 0.17
CA PHE A 100 -12.61 18.03 -0.65
C PHE A 100 -12.62 16.72 0.17
N LEU A 101 -12.37 16.80 1.47
CA LEU A 101 -12.48 15.65 2.37
C LEU A 101 -13.91 15.08 2.36
N ASP A 102 -14.94 15.92 2.51
CA ASP A 102 -16.34 15.48 2.50
C ASP A 102 -16.78 14.97 1.13
N PHE A 103 -16.28 15.60 0.07
CA PHE A 103 -16.50 15.17 -1.32
C PHE A 103 -15.94 13.78 -1.56
N GLU A 104 -14.68 13.55 -1.19
CA GLU A 104 -13.99 12.28 -1.43
C GLU A 104 -14.61 11.14 -0.61
N TRP A 105 -15.01 11.41 0.64
CA TRP A 105 -15.74 10.46 1.46
C TRP A 105 -17.05 9.99 0.80
N ALA A 106 -17.80 10.96 0.26
CA ALA A 106 -19.05 10.66 -0.45
C ALA A 106 -18.80 9.94 -1.79
N ARG A 107 -17.73 10.31 -2.53
CA ARG A 107 -17.36 9.72 -3.81
C ARG A 107 -16.95 8.25 -3.66
N GLN A 108 -16.25 7.93 -2.58
CA GLN A 108 -15.85 6.56 -2.24
C GLN A 108 -16.97 5.74 -1.59
N HIS A 109 -18.17 6.29 -1.45
CA HIS A 109 -19.32 5.62 -0.81
C HIS A 109 -19.03 5.10 0.60
N ARG A 110 -18.11 5.73 1.33
CA ARG A 110 -17.75 5.32 2.68
C ARG A 110 -18.93 5.49 3.64
N THR A 111 -19.23 4.44 4.39
CA THR A 111 -20.36 4.41 5.35
C THR A 111 -19.96 4.86 6.75
N TYR A 112 -18.67 5.09 7.00
CA TYR A 112 -18.13 5.69 8.22
C TYR A 112 -17.70 7.13 7.94
N THR A 113 -17.64 7.96 8.98
CA THR A 113 -17.33 9.41 8.85
C THR A 113 -15.82 9.67 8.95
N PRO A 114 -15.34 10.85 8.50
CA PRO A 114 -13.95 11.28 8.77
C PRO A 114 -13.59 11.34 10.26
N ALA A 115 -14.59 11.50 11.14
CA ALA A 115 -14.39 11.46 12.60
C ALA A 115 -14.14 10.03 13.08
N ASP A 116 -14.93 9.06 12.58
CA ASP A 116 -14.72 7.63 12.87
C ASP A 116 -13.35 7.15 12.39
N ALA A 117 -12.93 7.61 11.19
CA ALA A 117 -11.59 7.34 10.68
C ALA A 117 -10.50 7.91 11.60
N SER A 118 -10.66 9.14 12.10
CA SER A 118 -9.72 9.76 13.03
C SER A 118 -9.63 9.01 14.36
N GLU A 119 -10.73 8.48 14.86
CA GLU A 119 -10.77 7.64 16.06
C GLU A 119 -10.07 6.30 15.82
N LEU A 120 -10.35 5.63 14.69
CA LEU A 120 -9.68 4.40 14.27
C LEU A 120 -8.16 4.59 14.22
N LEU A 121 -7.67 5.64 13.53
CA LEU A 121 -6.26 5.98 13.43
C LEU A 121 -5.62 6.17 14.82
N SER A 122 -6.32 6.85 15.73
CA SER A 122 -5.86 7.04 17.11
C SER A 122 -5.71 5.72 17.87
N HIS A 123 -6.67 4.79 17.71
CA HIS A 123 -6.62 3.47 18.35
C HIS A 123 -5.51 2.60 17.74
N VAL A 124 -5.34 2.60 16.41
CA VAL A 124 -4.28 1.86 15.71
C VAL A 124 -2.91 2.36 16.15
N ARG A 125 -2.68 3.67 16.13
CA ARG A 125 -1.43 4.28 16.59
C ARG A 125 -1.14 3.91 18.05
N GLY A 126 -2.10 4.04 18.95
CA GLY A 126 -1.95 3.67 20.37
C GLY A 126 -1.60 2.18 20.58
N SER A 127 -2.10 1.30 19.70
CA SER A 127 -1.86 -0.14 19.80
C SER A 127 -0.54 -0.58 19.15
N PHE A 128 -0.14 0.02 18.02
CA PHE A 128 0.99 -0.45 17.24
C PHE A 128 2.29 0.34 17.44
N SER A 129 2.25 1.60 17.94
CA SER A 129 3.49 2.35 18.26
C SER A 129 4.44 1.58 19.21
N PRO A 130 3.96 0.91 20.28
CA PRO A 130 4.85 0.10 21.12
C PRO A 130 5.48 -1.09 20.40
N VAL A 131 4.78 -1.65 19.40
CA VAL A 131 5.31 -2.76 18.57
C VAL A 131 6.41 -2.25 17.66
N ILE A 132 6.22 -1.06 17.05
CA ILE A 132 7.21 -0.39 16.19
C ILE A 132 8.45 -0.03 17.01
N GLU A 133 8.30 0.55 18.21
CA GLU A 133 9.40 0.86 19.12
C GLU A 133 10.19 -0.41 19.48
N ARG A 134 9.50 -1.50 19.77
CA ARG A 134 10.14 -2.79 20.09
C ARG A 134 10.91 -3.33 18.88
N LYS A 135 10.32 -3.32 17.67
CA LYS A 135 11.02 -3.70 16.43
C LYS A 135 12.30 -2.89 16.26
N ASN A 136 12.22 -1.58 16.39
CA ASN A 136 13.35 -0.69 16.17
C ASN A 136 14.44 -0.88 17.27
N SER A 137 14.05 -1.10 18.52
CA SER A 137 14.99 -1.40 19.60
C SER A 137 15.74 -2.71 19.37
N LEU A 138 15.05 -3.73 18.86
CA LEU A 138 15.66 -5.02 18.54
C LEU A 138 16.61 -4.91 17.34
N LEU A 139 16.22 -4.18 16.31
CA LEU A 139 17.07 -3.92 15.14
C LEU A 139 18.34 -3.15 15.57
N SER A 140 18.21 -2.08 16.37
CA SER A 140 19.32 -1.31 16.93
C SER A 140 20.30 -2.22 17.71
N SER A 141 19.77 -3.09 18.59
CA SER A 141 20.56 -4.03 19.37
C SER A 141 21.33 -5.03 18.50
N ARG A 142 20.69 -5.57 17.45
CA ARG A 142 21.33 -6.49 16.50
C ARG A 142 22.45 -5.84 15.70
N MET A 143 22.23 -4.60 15.27
CA MET A 143 23.24 -3.83 14.55
C MET A 143 24.37 -3.33 15.46
N GLY A 144 24.25 -3.45 16.79
CA GLY A 144 25.20 -2.89 17.74
C GLY A 144 25.30 -1.38 17.68
N VAL A 145 24.19 -0.68 17.43
CA VAL A 145 24.12 0.78 17.35
C VAL A 145 23.20 1.34 18.43
N ASP A 146 23.53 2.53 18.95
CA ASP A 146 22.73 3.18 19.98
C ASP A 146 21.37 3.67 19.44
N VAL A 147 21.34 4.08 18.17
CA VAL A 147 20.13 4.59 17.52
C VAL A 147 20.16 4.26 16.03
N LEU A 148 19.00 3.91 15.49
CA LEU A 148 18.82 3.72 14.05
C LEU A 148 18.85 5.06 13.31
N ARG A 149 19.28 5.01 12.07
CA ARG A 149 19.24 6.10 11.11
C ARG A 149 18.27 5.75 9.97
N PRO A 150 17.82 6.70 9.16
CA PRO A 150 16.86 6.44 8.07
C PRO A 150 17.26 5.33 7.09
N TRP A 151 18.55 5.12 6.89
CA TRP A 151 19.07 4.04 6.03
C TRP A 151 19.14 2.68 6.72
N ASP A 152 18.86 2.60 8.01
CA ASP A 152 18.81 1.35 8.79
C ASP A 152 17.37 0.82 8.87
N ASP A 153 16.35 1.67 8.80
CA ASP A 153 14.94 1.33 9.00
C ASP A 153 14.40 0.32 7.97
N THR A 154 15.02 0.29 6.79
CA THR A 154 14.67 -0.65 5.72
C THR A 154 15.36 -2.01 5.85
N LEU A 155 16.26 -2.18 6.83
CA LEU A 155 16.95 -3.44 7.00
C LEU A 155 16.03 -4.52 7.51
N LEU A 156 16.09 -5.61 6.79
CA LEU A 156 15.60 -6.89 7.25
C LEU A 156 16.78 -7.75 7.63
N VAL A 157 16.57 -8.54 8.64
CA VAL A 157 17.60 -9.39 9.19
C VAL A 157 17.97 -10.44 8.16
N ASP A 158 19.28 -10.58 7.93
CA ASP A 158 19.93 -11.67 7.18
C ASP A 158 19.14 -12.19 5.94
N GLU A 159 19.20 -11.44 4.83
CA GLU A 159 18.73 -12.01 3.56
C GLU A 159 19.52 -13.27 3.23
N PRO A 160 18.87 -14.43 3.04
CA PRO A 160 19.56 -15.63 2.61
C PRO A 160 20.22 -15.38 1.25
N LYS A 161 21.46 -15.82 1.09
CA LYS A 161 22.11 -15.81 -0.22
C LYS A 161 21.27 -16.60 -1.20
N GLY A 162 20.87 -15.96 -2.33
CA GLY A 162 20.02 -16.58 -3.35
C GLY A 162 18.55 -16.16 -3.29
N ALA A 163 18.20 -15.18 -2.45
CA ALA A 163 16.88 -14.55 -2.45
C ALA A 163 16.75 -13.38 -3.45
N ASP A 164 17.72 -13.24 -4.34
CA ASP A 164 17.83 -12.24 -5.40
C ASP A 164 18.04 -12.89 -6.77
N GLY A 165 17.92 -12.08 -7.82
CA GLY A 165 18.11 -12.52 -9.20
C GLY A 165 16.88 -13.19 -9.82
N TYR A 166 15.69 -13.05 -9.21
CA TYR A 166 14.44 -13.53 -9.80
C TYR A 166 14.14 -12.84 -11.12
N THR A 167 13.84 -13.64 -12.13
CA THR A 167 13.33 -13.19 -13.42
C THR A 167 11.80 -13.04 -13.39
N GLU A 168 11.23 -12.47 -14.44
CA GLU A 168 9.76 -12.40 -14.59
C GLU A 168 9.13 -13.81 -14.63
N GLU A 169 9.82 -14.76 -15.25
CA GLU A 169 9.37 -16.16 -15.30
C GLU A 169 9.40 -16.82 -13.92
N ASP A 170 10.44 -16.56 -13.11
CA ASP A 170 10.54 -17.08 -11.75
C ASP A 170 9.41 -16.55 -10.87
N TYR A 171 9.13 -15.26 -10.95
CA TYR A 171 8.01 -14.65 -10.26
C TYR A 171 6.66 -15.23 -10.70
N THR A 172 6.45 -15.35 -12.01
CA THR A 172 5.21 -15.91 -12.58
C THR A 172 4.98 -17.32 -12.07
N ARG A 173 6.02 -18.19 -12.06
CA ARG A 173 5.91 -19.55 -11.54
C ARG A 173 5.62 -19.58 -10.05
N ALA A 174 6.32 -18.75 -9.25
CA ALA A 174 6.11 -18.69 -7.80
C ALA A 174 4.69 -18.23 -7.44
N VAL A 175 4.19 -17.21 -8.14
CA VAL A 175 2.81 -16.72 -7.96
C VAL A 175 1.82 -17.82 -8.33
N ALA A 176 1.92 -18.40 -9.55
CA ALA A 176 1.01 -19.45 -10.00
C ALA A 176 1.04 -20.66 -9.05
N GLY A 177 2.22 -21.14 -8.68
CA GLY A 177 2.39 -22.25 -7.74
C GLY A 177 1.71 -22.01 -6.40
N ALA A 178 1.86 -20.83 -5.80
CA ALA A 178 1.24 -20.48 -4.54
C ALA A 178 -0.30 -20.44 -4.62
N TYR A 179 -0.85 -19.89 -5.69
CA TYR A 179 -2.31 -19.83 -5.90
C TYR A 179 -2.90 -21.22 -6.21
N HIS A 180 -2.19 -22.10 -6.93
CA HIS A 180 -2.60 -23.51 -7.10
C HIS A 180 -2.67 -24.26 -5.76
N GLN A 181 -1.75 -23.99 -4.84
CA GLN A 181 -1.81 -24.56 -3.48
C GLN A 181 -2.94 -24.00 -2.62
N LEU A 182 -3.51 -22.88 -3.00
CA LEU A 182 -4.65 -22.29 -2.30
C LEU A 182 -5.98 -22.88 -2.80
N SER A 183 -6.19 -22.89 -4.11
CA SER A 183 -7.37 -23.44 -4.77
C SER A 183 -7.05 -23.72 -6.25
N ALA A 184 -7.57 -24.83 -6.81
CA ALA A 184 -7.44 -25.14 -8.21
C ALA A 184 -8.05 -24.06 -9.12
N ASN A 185 -9.15 -23.43 -8.69
CA ASN A 185 -9.79 -22.35 -9.43
C ASN A 185 -8.92 -21.10 -9.46
N PHE A 186 -8.34 -20.71 -8.34
CA PHE A 186 -7.42 -19.56 -8.28
C PHE A 186 -6.15 -19.81 -9.11
N GLY A 187 -5.57 -21.00 -9.01
CA GLY A 187 -4.43 -21.37 -9.84
C GLY A 187 -4.73 -21.27 -11.33
N ALA A 188 -5.85 -21.84 -11.78
CA ALA A 188 -6.27 -21.78 -13.19
C ALA A 188 -6.53 -20.32 -13.67
N ALA A 189 -7.05 -19.45 -12.82
CA ALA A 189 -7.24 -18.04 -13.15
C ALA A 189 -5.89 -17.32 -13.31
N VAL A 190 -4.91 -17.60 -12.45
CA VAL A 190 -3.54 -17.06 -12.58
C VAL A 190 -2.85 -17.59 -13.84
N ASP A 191 -2.99 -18.88 -14.15
CA ASP A 191 -2.44 -19.46 -15.39
C ASP A 191 -3.00 -18.75 -16.64
N ASN A 192 -4.29 -18.38 -16.62
CA ASN A 192 -4.90 -17.63 -17.71
C ASN A 192 -4.31 -16.23 -17.86
N ILE A 193 -4.06 -15.50 -16.74
CA ILE A 193 -3.36 -14.20 -16.74
C ILE A 193 -1.97 -14.35 -17.37
N ALA A 194 -1.21 -15.36 -16.95
CA ALA A 194 0.14 -15.65 -17.47
C ALA A 194 0.13 -16.02 -18.97
N ALA A 195 -0.78 -16.92 -19.39
CA ALA A 195 -0.90 -17.34 -20.78
C ALA A 195 -1.23 -16.20 -21.74
N LYS A 196 -1.99 -15.21 -21.27
CA LYS A 196 -2.32 -13.99 -22.02
C LYS A 196 -1.24 -12.91 -21.96
N ARG A 197 -0.13 -13.14 -21.25
CA ARG A 197 0.95 -12.17 -21.02
C ARG A 197 0.44 -10.87 -20.36
N HIS A 198 -0.45 -11.00 -19.40
CA HIS A 198 -1.02 -9.91 -18.63
C HIS A 198 -0.23 -9.61 -17.35
N PHE A 199 0.94 -10.22 -17.18
CA PHE A 199 1.93 -9.85 -16.17
C PHE A 199 2.97 -8.92 -16.80
N ASP A 200 3.17 -7.74 -16.23
CA ASP A 200 4.28 -6.82 -16.47
C ASP A 200 4.98 -6.58 -15.12
N LEU A 201 5.90 -7.46 -14.74
CA LEU A 201 6.35 -7.59 -13.37
C LEU A 201 7.68 -6.89 -13.06
N MET A 202 8.53 -6.65 -14.07
CA MET A 202 9.88 -6.15 -13.82
C MET A 202 10.01 -4.65 -13.94
N SER A 203 10.82 -4.03 -13.07
CA SER A 203 11.20 -2.62 -13.16
C SER A 203 12.10 -2.36 -14.36
N ARG A 204 11.90 -1.23 -15.05
CA ARG A 204 12.73 -0.75 -16.15
C ARG A 204 12.68 0.77 -16.25
N PRO A 205 13.67 1.42 -16.92
CA PRO A 205 13.63 2.87 -17.15
C PRO A 205 12.31 3.31 -17.82
N HIS A 206 11.80 4.46 -17.41
CA HIS A 206 10.56 5.07 -17.93
C HIS A 206 9.26 4.28 -17.65
N LYS A 207 9.31 3.22 -16.82
CA LYS A 207 8.12 2.58 -16.30
C LYS A 207 7.55 3.43 -15.16
N VAL A 208 6.24 3.67 -15.18
CA VAL A 208 5.55 4.43 -14.11
C VAL A 208 5.85 3.80 -12.76
N SER A 209 6.10 4.65 -11.77
CA SER A 209 6.37 4.22 -10.40
C SER A 209 5.08 3.76 -9.72
N GLY A 210 5.16 2.71 -8.95
CA GLY A 210 4.04 2.09 -8.25
C GLY A 210 3.71 0.72 -8.82
N ASP A 211 2.91 0.00 -8.08
CA ASP A 211 2.43 -1.33 -8.41
C ASP A 211 0.90 -1.26 -8.36
N PHE A 212 0.23 -1.87 -9.32
CA PHE A 212 -1.23 -1.88 -9.39
C PHE A 212 -1.75 -3.02 -10.26
N SER A 213 -3.03 -3.32 -10.09
CA SER A 213 -3.78 -4.19 -10.98
C SER A 213 -4.97 -3.46 -11.58
N THR A 214 -5.39 -3.90 -12.73
CA THR A 214 -6.60 -3.41 -13.40
C THR A 214 -7.31 -4.54 -14.13
N VAL A 215 -8.43 -4.23 -14.75
CA VAL A 215 -9.21 -5.20 -15.51
C VAL A 215 -9.58 -4.64 -16.89
N LEU A 216 -9.42 -5.45 -17.91
CA LEU A 216 -10.02 -5.21 -19.22
C LEU A 216 -11.51 -5.57 -19.12
N CYS A 217 -12.34 -4.57 -18.85
CA CYS A 217 -13.74 -4.76 -18.42
C CYS A 217 -14.61 -5.54 -19.41
N GLU A 218 -14.41 -5.35 -20.72
CA GLU A 218 -15.18 -6.04 -21.77
C GLU A 218 -14.79 -7.53 -21.86
N ALA A 219 -13.51 -7.83 -21.68
CA ALA A 219 -12.98 -9.18 -21.74
C ALA A 219 -13.01 -9.90 -20.38
N ASN A 220 -13.26 -9.16 -19.30
CA ASN A 220 -13.13 -9.62 -17.91
C ASN A 220 -11.75 -10.24 -17.63
N GLU A 221 -10.70 -9.56 -18.05
CA GLU A 221 -9.31 -10.03 -17.94
C GLU A 221 -8.49 -9.13 -17.02
N GLY A 222 -7.94 -9.71 -15.96
CA GLY A 222 -7.05 -9.00 -15.05
C GLY A 222 -5.68 -8.74 -15.66
N LEU A 223 -5.10 -7.58 -15.34
CA LEU A 223 -3.74 -7.16 -15.68
C LEU A 223 -2.99 -6.86 -14.38
N VAL A 224 -1.75 -7.28 -14.28
CA VAL A 224 -0.89 -7.06 -13.12
C VAL A 224 0.36 -6.31 -13.55
N PHE A 225 0.57 -5.14 -12.96
CA PHE A 225 1.68 -4.25 -13.23
C PHE A 225 2.50 -4.03 -11.96
N CYS A 226 3.79 -4.43 -11.98
CA CYS A 226 4.69 -4.31 -10.84
C CYS A 226 6.05 -3.75 -11.25
N ASN A 227 6.81 -3.27 -10.29
CA ASN A 227 8.18 -2.78 -10.46
C ASN A 227 9.18 -3.68 -9.73
N GLY A 228 9.14 -4.99 -10.01
CA GLY A 228 10.00 -5.99 -9.39
C GLY A 228 11.49 -5.70 -9.58
N ALA A 229 12.25 -5.82 -8.50
CA ALA A 229 13.68 -5.56 -8.44
C ALA A 229 14.55 -6.85 -8.54
N GLY A 230 13.91 -8.01 -8.68
CA GLY A 230 14.56 -9.31 -8.67
C GLY A 230 14.79 -9.87 -7.27
N ASP A 231 14.03 -9.44 -6.27
CA ASP A 231 14.17 -9.83 -4.87
C ASP A 231 12.87 -10.41 -4.28
N ALA A 232 12.95 -11.04 -3.11
CA ALA A 232 11.79 -11.63 -2.43
C ALA A 232 10.77 -10.58 -1.98
N ALA A 233 11.19 -9.34 -1.72
CA ALA A 233 10.26 -8.25 -1.37
C ALA A 233 9.29 -7.94 -2.50
N SER A 234 9.76 -8.00 -3.74
CA SER A 234 8.93 -7.81 -4.94
C SER A 234 7.87 -8.90 -5.10
N LEU A 235 8.19 -10.15 -4.76
CA LEU A 235 7.22 -11.24 -4.82
C LEU A 235 6.01 -10.99 -3.91
N ARG A 236 6.21 -10.42 -2.72
CA ARG A 236 5.11 -10.01 -1.84
C ARG A 236 4.11 -9.11 -2.55
N VAL A 237 4.60 -8.12 -3.28
CA VAL A 237 3.75 -7.18 -4.04
C VAL A 237 3.02 -7.92 -5.15
N MET A 238 3.69 -8.80 -5.87
CA MET A 238 3.08 -9.57 -6.98
C MET A 238 1.95 -10.49 -6.50
N LEU A 239 2.11 -11.11 -5.31
CA LEU A 239 1.04 -11.89 -4.68
C LEU A 239 -0.17 -11.01 -4.33
N HIS A 240 0.05 -9.79 -3.85
CA HIS A 240 -0.97 -8.80 -3.53
C HIS A 240 -1.71 -8.34 -4.80
N GLU A 241 -0.98 -7.88 -5.82
CA GLU A 241 -1.56 -7.39 -7.06
C GLU A 241 -2.33 -8.48 -7.82
N THR A 242 -1.83 -9.72 -7.79
CA THR A 242 -2.57 -10.84 -8.36
C THR A 242 -3.90 -11.07 -7.62
N GLY A 243 -3.94 -10.83 -6.31
CA GLY A 243 -5.18 -10.85 -5.52
C GLY A 243 -6.23 -9.85 -6.02
N HIS A 244 -5.81 -8.62 -6.31
CA HIS A 244 -6.69 -7.62 -6.94
C HIS A 244 -7.20 -8.09 -8.31
N ALA A 245 -6.31 -8.60 -9.18
CA ALA A 245 -6.68 -9.05 -10.50
C ALA A 245 -7.74 -10.17 -10.44
N LEU A 246 -7.61 -11.12 -9.51
CA LEU A 246 -8.59 -12.17 -9.28
C LEU A 246 -9.92 -11.62 -8.74
N HIS A 247 -9.88 -10.64 -7.84
CA HIS A 247 -11.09 -9.98 -7.32
C HIS A 247 -11.85 -9.26 -8.44
N TYR A 248 -11.17 -8.49 -9.29
CA TYR A 248 -11.81 -7.86 -10.45
C TYR A 248 -12.45 -8.87 -11.39
N GLN A 249 -11.77 -10.01 -11.66
CA GLN A 249 -12.31 -11.05 -12.54
C GLN A 249 -13.55 -11.72 -11.93
N ALA A 250 -13.55 -12.00 -10.63
CA ALA A 250 -14.68 -12.59 -9.93
C ALA A 250 -15.90 -11.66 -9.96
N ALA A 251 -15.71 -10.39 -9.62
CA ALA A 251 -16.77 -9.37 -9.67
C ALA A 251 -17.32 -9.10 -11.10
N GLY A 252 -16.63 -9.59 -12.13
CA GLY A 252 -17.07 -9.51 -13.54
C GLY A 252 -18.38 -10.22 -13.86
N VAL A 253 -18.93 -11.02 -12.94
CA VAL A 253 -20.25 -11.67 -13.05
C VAL A 253 -21.40 -10.65 -13.05
N HIS A 254 -21.20 -9.44 -12.49
CA HIS A 254 -22.21 -8.40 -12.47
C HIS A 254 -22.44 -7.78 -13.86
N ASN A 255 -23.69 -7.56 -14.22
CA ASN A 255 -24.06 -6.98 -15.50
C ASN A 255 -23.73 -5.48 -15.63
N LEU A 256 -23.84 -4.76 -14.51
CA LEU A 256 -23.57 -3.32 -14.49
C LEU A 256 -22.11 -3.07 -14.11
N PHE A 257 -21.44 -2.28 -14.93
CA PHE A 257 -20.00 -2.00 -14.77
C PHE A 257 -19.65 -1.45 -13.39
N PHE A 258 -20.43 -0.53 -12.85
CA PHE A 258 -20.19 0.08 -11.56
C PHE A 258 -20.41 -0.88 -10.38
N GLU A 259 -21.09 -2.01 -10.58
CA GLU A 259 -21.22 -3.06 -9.57
C GLU A 259 -20.00 -3.99 -9.51
N ARG A 260 -19.09 -3.92 -10.50
CA ARG A 260 -17.91 -4.77 -10.60
C ARG A 260 -16.74 -4.31 -9.74
N VAL A 261 -16.83 -3.14 -9.11
CA VAL A 261 -15.76 -2.56 -8.30
C VAL A 261 -16.23 -2.53 -6.85
N ALA A 262 -15.67 -3.39 -6.02
CA ALA A 262 -15.96 -3.40 -4.58
C ALA A 262 -15.48 -2.10 -3.90
N PRO A 263 -15.98 -1.76 -2.69
CA PRO A 263 -15.38 -0.71 -1.87
C PRO A 263 -13.88 -0.92 -1.74
N VAL A 264 -13.09 0.16 -1.80
CA VAL A 264 -11.63 0.05 -1.90
C VAL A 264 -11.03 -0.62 -0.66
N GLU A 265 -11.59 -0.39 0.53
CA GLU A 265 -11.21 -1.09 1.76
C GLU A 265 -11.32 -2.61 1.61
N ILE A 266 -12.34 -3.07 0.88
CA ILE A 266 -12.56 -4.50 0.64
C ILE A 266 -11.62 -5.02 -0.45
N MET A 267 -11.33 -4.23 -1.47
CA MET A 267 -10.35 -4.60 -2.49
C MET A 267 -8.97 -4.82 -1.88
N GLU A 268 -8.51 -3.88 -1.05
CA GLU A 268 -7.25 -4.00 -0.32
C GLU A 268 -7.26 -5.15 0.69
N PHE A 269 -8.37 -5.33 1.41
CA PHE A 269 -8.53 -6.45 2.34
C PHE A 269 -8.37 -7.79 1.65
N VAL A 270 -9.05 -8.00 0.53
CA VAL A 270 -8.96 -9.23 -0.27
C VAL A 270 -7.54 -9.47 -0.74
N ALA A 271 -6.88 -8.45 -1.28
CA ALA A 271 -5.50 -8.57 -1.76
C ALA A 271 -4.52 -8.92 -0.63
N TYR A 272 -4.67 -8.33 0.57
CA TYR A 272 -3.86 -8.72 1.74
C TYR A 272 -4.19 -10.12 2.26
N CYS A 273 -5.44 -10.56 2.20
CA CYS A 273 -5.78 -11.96 2.51
C CYS A 273 -5.10 -12.92 1.54
N PHE A 274 -5.15 -12.66 0.24
CA PHE A 274 -4.43 -13.48 -0.73
C PHE A 274 -2.93 -13.43 -0.53
N GLN A 275 -2.34 -12.25 -0.34
CA GLN A 275 -0.91 -12.11 -0.03
C GLN A 275 -0.50 -12.98 1.17
N PHE A 276 -1.25 -12.95 2.26
CA PHE A 276 -0.99 -13.77 3.45
C PHE A 276 -1.13 -15.26 3.13
N LEU A 277 -2.27 -15.68 2.59
CA LEU A 277 -2.60 -17.08 2.30
C LEU A 277 -1.63 -17.72 1.31
N THR A 278 -1.22 -17.00 0.27
CA THR A 278 -0.28 -17.49 -0.74
C THR A 278 1.16 -17.46 -0.23
N THR A 279 1.56 -16.48 0.58
CA THR A 279 2.88 -16.47 1.22
C THR A 279 3.11 -17.73 2.03
N GLU A 280 2.11 -18.23 2.78
CA GLU A 280 2.24 -19.47 3.54
C GLU A 280 2.36 -20.74 2.68
N ARG A 281 2.19 -20.63 1.36
CA ARG A 281 2.22 -21.75 0.41
C ARG A 281 3.42 -21.73 -0.53
N LEU A 282 4.23 -20.69 -0.50
CA LEU A 282 5.37 -20.54 -1.41
C LEU A 282 6.37 -21.72 -1.33
N ALA A 283 6.74 -22.15 -0.14
CA ALA A 283 7.65 -23.29 0.01
C ALA A 283 6.99 -24.63 -0.33
N VAL A 284 5.68 -24.75 -0.07
CA VAL A 284 4.91 -25.98 -0.38
C VAL A 284 4.73 -26.17 -1.88
N SER A 285 4.67 -25.07 -2.65
CA SER A 285 4.60 -25.14 -4.11
C SER A 285 5.87 -25.72 -4.76
N GLY A 286 6.99 -25.71 -4.03
CA GLY A 286 8.29 -26.16 -4.52
C GLY A 286 9.05 -25.12 -5.36
N GLU A 287 8.47 -23.94 -5.57
CA GLU A 287 9.07 -22.85 -6.37
C GLU A 287 10.05 -22.00 -5.56
N LEU A 288 9.93 -22.00 -4.22
CA LEU A 288 10.80 -21.25 -3.32
C LEU A 288 11.23 -22.09 -2.12
N SER A 289 12.38 -21.75 -1.53
CA SER A 289 12.82 -22.34 -0.28
C SER A 289 12.00 -21.82 0.92
N ALA A 290 12.04 -22.53 2.04
CA ALA A 290 11.41 -22.10 3.29
C ALA A 290 12.01 -20.76 3.80
N GLU A 291 13.29 -20.53 3.57
CA GLU A 291 13.98 -19.29 3.91
C GLU A 291 13.47 -18.12 3.07
N ALA A 292 13.27 -18.31 1.76
CA ALA A 292 12.71 -17.29 0.89
C ALA A 292 11.24 -16.98 1.26
N GLN A 293 10.44 -17.99 1.58
CA GLN A 293 9.09 -17.79 2.11
C GLN A 293 9.11 -16.99 3.43
N HIS A 294 10.02 -17.34 4.36
CA HIS A 294 10.19 -16.61 5.61
C HIS A 294 10.51 -15.14 5.37
N LEU A 295 11.39 -14.85 4.41
CA LEU A 295 11.76 -13.50 4.02
C LEU A 295 10.55 -12.72 3.46
N VAL A 296 9.75 -13.31 2.56
CA VAL A 296 8.51 -12.68 2.05
C VAL A 296 7.57 -12.34 3.21
N LYS A 297 7.40 -13.24 4.17
CA LYS A 297 6.57 -13.03 5.37
C LYS A 297 7.11 -11.90 6.26
N THR A 298 8.43 -11.84 6.44
CA THR A 298 9.11 -10.78 7.18
C THR A 298 8.87 -9.40 6.54
N TYR A 299 9.01 -9.32 5.22
CA TYR A 299 8.70 -8.10 4.46
C TYR A 299 7.23 -7.69 4.64
N ALA A 300 6.30 -8.62 4.57
CA ALA A 300 4.89 -8.33 4.79
C ALA A 300 4.62 -7.71 6.17
N GLY A 301 5.22 -8.26 7.22
CA GLY A 301 5.11 -7.71 8.58
C GLY A 301 5.74 -6.32 8.73
N THR A 302 6.91 -6.11 8.13
CA THR A 302 7.60 -4.81 8.18
C THR A 302 6.81 -3.72 7.45
N VAL A 303 6.31 -4.03 6.25
CA VAL A 303 5.47 -3.10 5.47
C VAL A 303 4.17 -2.78 6.21
N MET A 304 3.55 -3.74 6.88
CA MET A 304 2.34 -3.49 7.68
C MET A 304 2.60 -2.51 8.81
N LEU A 305 3.74 -2.61 9.51
CA LEU A 305 4.12 -1.64 10.54
C LEU A 305 4.40 -0.24 9.95
N ASP A 306 5.04 -0.18 8.78
CA ASP A 306 5.25 1.08 8.06
C ASP A 306 3.91 1.72 7.63
N VAL A 307 2.93 0.93 7.19
CA VAL A 307 1.58 1.42 6.91
C VAL A 307 0.94 1.99 8.18
N PHE A 308 0.99 1.31 9.30
CA PHE A 308 0.43 1.82 10.56
C PHE A 308 1.12 3.07 11.09
N GLU A 309 2.34 3.35 10.67
CA GLU A 309 3.11 4.54 11.05
C GLU A 309 3.00 5.66 10.01
N THR A 310 3.38 5.35 8.76
CA THR A 310 3.48 6.33 7.67
C THR A 310 2.10 6.71 7.15
N TYR A 311 1.21 5.76 6.93
CA TYR A 311 -0.11 6.03 6.35
C TYR A 311 -1.09 6.62 7.36
N ASP A 312 -0.90 6.36 8.67
CA ASP A 312 -1.55 7.17 9.71
C ASP A 312 -1.18 8.65 9.59
N ALA A 313 0.11 8.94 9.41
CA ALA A 313 0.56 10.31 9.21
C ALA A 313 0.04 10.91 7.89
N ASN A 314 0.04 10.14 6.79
CA ASN A 314 -0.50 10.56 5.50
C ASN A 314 -1.98 10.97 5.59
N GLU A 315 -2.80 10.13 6.23
CA GLU A 315 -4.23 10.38 6.33
C GLU A 315 -4.51 11.60 7.19
N ARG A 316 -3.89 11.71 8.36
CA ARG A 316 -4.04 12.89 9.24
C ARG A 316 -3.55 14.18 8.58
N PHE A 317 -2.45 14.10 7.81
CA PHE A 317 -1.93 15.23 7.05
C PHE A 317 -2.93 15.70 6.00
N GLN A 318 -3.52 14.79 5.23
CA GLN A 318 -4.51 15.11 4.21
C GLN A 318 -5.81 15.63 4.82
N HIS A 319 -6.28 15.07 5.95
CA HIS A 319 -7.39 15.63 6.70
C HIS A 319 -7.13 17.09 7.11
N TRP A 320 -5.90 17.40 7.53
CA TRP A 320 -5.52 18.77 7.83
C TRP A 320 -5.49 19.64 6.59
N VAL A 321 -4.85 19.22 5.49
CA VAL A 321 -4.77 19.98 4.23
C VAL A 321 -6.16 20.36 3.73
N TYR A 322 -7.06 19.41 3.62
CA TYR A 322 -8.37 19.61 2.98
C TYR A 322 -9.42 20.25 3.91
N LYS A 323 -9.12 20.41 5.20
CA LYS A 323 -9.92 21.22 6.14
C LYS A 323 -9.50 22.69 6.20
N GLN A 324 -8.38 23.08 5.54
CA GLN A 324 -7.97 24.48 5.54
C GLN A 324 -8.91 25.33 4.68
N PRO A 325 -9.26 26.55 5.13
CA PRO A 325 -10.12 27.46 4.35
C PRO A 325 -9.44 27.98 3.09
N GLN A 326 -8.12 27.96 3.05
CA GLN A 326 -7.26 28.35 1.93
C GLN A 326 -6.18 27.30 1.71
N VAL A 327 -5.64 27.24 0.48
CA VAL A 327 -4.52 26.36 0.15
C VAL A 327 -3.32 26.71 1.05
N PRO A 328 -2.77 25.74 1.80
CA PRO A 328 -1.60 25.97 2.65
C PRO A 328 -0.37 26.37 1.84
N THR A 329 0.58 27.05 2.45
CA THR A 329 1.90 27.27 1.83
C THR A 329 2.77 26.01 1.91
N SER A 330 3.75 25.87 1.04
CA SER A 330 4.72 24.76 1.09
C SER A 330 5.41 24.64 2.46
N SER A 331 5.77 25.77 3.09
CA SER A 331 6.35 25.76 4.43
C SER A 331 5.39 25.28 5.52
N ALA A 332 4.09 25.57 5.38
CA ALA A 332 3.08 25.07 6.30
C ALA A 332 2.86 23.54 6.12
N LEU A 333 2.89 23.06 4.87
CA LEU A 333 2.86 21.62 4.57
C LEU A 333 4.03 20.91 5.25
N ASP A 334 5.26 21.39 5.04
CA ASP A 334 6.48 20.85 5.63
C ASP A 334 6.45 20.81 7.16
N ALA A 335 6.02 21.93 7.78
CA ALA A 335 5.92 22.02 9.24
C ALA A 335 4.87 21.07 9.83
N THR A 336 3.70 20.98 9.19
CA THR A 336 2.63 20.08 9.63
C THR A 336 3.03 18.61 9.46
N TRP A 337 3.66 18.26 8.35
CA TRP A 337 4.17 16.90 8.14
C TRP A 337 5.16 16.50 9.23
N LEU A 338 6.15 17.35 9.54
CA LEU A 338 7.12 17.10 10.62
C LEU A 338 6.49 16.88 12.00
N GLN A 339 5.33 17.52 12.27
CA GLN A 339 4.59 17.31 13.52
C GLN A 339 3.87 15.95 13.53
N MET A 340 3.39 15.51 12.38
CA MET A 340 2.59 14.29 12.26
C MET A 340 3.43 13.04 12.06
N ARG A 341 4.54 13.14 11.32
CA ARG A 341 5.44 12.02 11.03
C ARG A 341 6.41 11.82 12.18
N GLN A 342 6.04 10.96 13.10
CA GLN A 342 6.90 10.50 14.19
C GLN A 342 7.59 9.21 13.75
N THR A 343 8.86 9.06 14.09
CA THR A 343 9.69 7.90 13.73
C THR A 343 10.35 7.33 15.00
N PRO A 344 9.60 6.59 15.83
CA PRO A 344 10.10 6.12 17.11
C PRO A 344 11.38 5.28 16.95
N GLY A 345 12.46 5.68 17.65
CA GLY A 345 13.75 4.95 17.63
C GLY A 345 14.61 5.18 16.38
N VAL A 346 14.19 6.06 15.45
CA VAL A 346 14.98 6.44 14.27
C VAL A 346 15.34 7.92 14.32
N ASP A 347 16.63 8.23 14.31
CA ASP A 347 17.12 9.61 14.37
C ASP A 347 17.32 10.21 12.98
N TRP A 348 16.55 11.26 12.72
CA TRP A 348 16.55 12.07 11.49
C TRP A 348 17.24 13.43 11.64
N SER A 349 17.94 13.67 12.75
CA SER A 349 18.49 15.00 13.06
C SER A 349 19.32 15.61 11.93
N ASP A 350 20.18 14.80 11.30
CA ASP A 350 21.06 15.23 10.19
C ASP A 350 20.35 15.28 8.83
N HIS A 351 19.13 14.74 8.72
CA HIS A 351 18.38 14.62 7.46
C HIS A 351 16.95 15.19 7.57
N ARG A 352 16.77 16.18 8.42
CA ARG A 352 15.47 16.83 8.66
C ARG A 352 14.86 17.42 7.39
N GLU A 353 15.69 17.91 6.47
CA GLU A 353 15.26 18.44 5.16
C GLU A 353 14.65 17.33 4.26
N VAL A 354 15.13 16.10 4.41
CA VAL A 354 14.56 14.94 3.72
C VAL A 354 13.22 14.56 4.35
N LEU A 355 13.18 14.50 5.69
CA LEU A 355 11.98 14.11 6.44
C LEU A 355 10.81 15.05 6.17
N LYS A 356 11.03 16.37 6.15
CA LYS A 356 9.96 17.37 5.94
C LYS A 356 9.27 17.24 4.59
N LYS A 357 9.95 16.68 3.57
CA LYS A 357 9.42 16.41 2.23
C LYS A 357 8.89 14.97 2.08
N GLY A 358 8.69 14.25 3.18
CA GLY A 358 8.16 12.90 3.17
C GLY A 358 6.71 12.80 2.67
N TRP A 359 5.94 13.90 2.71
CA TRP A 359 4.59 13.96 2.16
C TRP A 359 4.53 13.94 0.62
N GLN A 360 5.66 14.19 -0.07
CA GLN A 360 5.75 14.22 -1.52
C GLN A 360 5.80 12.80 -2.12
N HIS A 361 4.71 12.06 -2.05
CA HIS A 361 4.60 10.72 -2.64
C HIS A 361 3.21 10.43 -3.20
N GLY A 362 3.10 9.38 -4.02
CA GLY A 362 1.92 9.06 -4.82
C GLY A 362 0.61 8.96 -4.02
N HIS A 363 0.61 8.32 -2.83
CA HIS A 363 -0.59 8.18 -1.99
C HIS A 363 -1.12 9.50 -1.40
N ILE A 364 -0.42 10.62 -1.57
CA ILE A 364 -0.92 11.95 -1.23
C ILE A 364 -1.23 12.74 -2.50
N ILE A 365 -0.38 12.59 -3.53
CA ILE A 365 -0.45 13.41 -4.75
C ILE A 365 -1.38 12.81 -5.77
N VAL A 366 -1.25 11.52 -6.07
CA VAL A 366 -2.03 10.81 -7.11
C VAL A 366 -3.36 10.31 -6.53
N SER A 367 -3.31 9.62 -5.39
CA SER A 367 -4.46 8.95 -4.77
C SER A 367 -4.79 9.58 -3.41
N PRO A 368 -5.41 10.78 -3.38
CA PRO A 368 -5.67 11.50 -2.14
C PRO A 368 -6.68 10.75 -1.26
N LEU A 369 -6.44 10.80 0.07
CA LEU A 369 -7.33 10.21 1.09
C LEU A 369 -7.53 8.69 0.94
N TYR A 370 -6.55 8.00 0.35
CA TYR A 370 -6.54 6.55 0.14
C TYR A 370 -5.87 5.79 1.29
N SER A 371 -5.09 6.46 2.13
CA SER A 371 -4.24 5.81 3.15
C SER A 371 -5.03 5.08 4.23
N ILE A 372 -6.25 5.55 4.55
CA ILE A 372 -7.14 4.91 5.53
C ILE A 372 -7.55 3.50 5.11
N GLU A 373 -7.69 3.26 3.81
CA GLU A 373 -8.17 2.00 3.24
C GLU A 373 -7.18 0.87 3.51
N TYR A 374 -5.88 1.12 3.39
CA TYR A 374 -4.84 0.17 3.75
C TYR A 374 -4.87 -0.20 5.25
N ILE A 375 -5.12 0.79 6.11
CA ILE A 375 -5.18 0.58 7.55
C ILE A 375 -6.39 -0.28 7.92
N VAL A 376 -7.56 0.04 7.36
CA VAL A 376 -8.79 -0.75 7.51
C VAL A 376 -8.58 -2.18 7.01
N ALA A 377 -7.99 -2.32 5.82
CA ALA A 377 -7.74 -3.61 5.19
C ALA A 377 -6.79 -4.50 6.01
N TYR A 378 -5.69 -3.95 6.53
CA TYR A 378 -4.75 -4.71 7.38
C TYR A 378 -5.36 -5.14 8.70
N ILE A 379 -6.12 -4.25 9.37
CA ILE A 379 -6.83 -4.64 10.60
C ILE A 379 -7.85 -5.75 10.29
N GLY A 380 -8.61 -5.60 9.21
CA GLY A 380 -9.54 -6.63 8.73
C GLY A 380 -8.86 -7.97 8.47
N MET A 381 -7.73 -7.97 7.74
CA MET A 381 -6.94 -9.17 7.46
C MET A 381 -6.42 -9.84 8.74
N LEU A 382 -5.90 -9.07 9.70
CA LEU A 382 -5.45 -9.62 10.98
C LEU A 382 -6.58 -10.28 11.77
N LEU A 383 -7.80 -9.74 11.71
CA LEU A 383 -8.98 -10.35 12.30
C LEU A 383 -9.46 -11.58 11.51
N PHE A 384 -9.38 -11.56 10.18
CA PHE A 384 -9.66 -12.71 9.32
C PHE A 384 -8.71 -13.88 9.60
N ILE A 385 -7.42 -13.63 9.81
CA ILE A 385 -6.43 -14.67 10.17
C ILE A 385 -6.88 -15.45 11.41
N GLU A 386 -7.52 -14.82 12.40
CA GLU A 386 -8.07 -15.51 13.57
C GLU A 386 -9.14 -16.54 13.18
N ASN A 387 -10.02 -16.20 12.24
CA ASN A 387 -11.04 -17.12 11.74
C ASN A 387 -10.40 -18.22 10.88
N TYR A 388 -9.47 -17.86 10.00
CA TYR A 388 -8.72 -18.80 9.18
C TYR A 388 -7.93 -19.83 10.00
N ARG A 389 -7.31 -19.45 11.12
CA ARG A 389 -6.60 -20.37 12.01
C ARG A 389 -7.54 -21.34 12.74
N LYS A 390 -8.83 -21.00 12.89
CA LYS A 390 -9.86 -21.88 13.47
C LYS A 390 -10.43 -22.85 12.44
N ASP A 391 -10.78 -22.35 11.27
CA ASP A 391 -11.33 -23.13 10.16
C ASP A 391 -10.88 -22.55 8.82
N ALA A 392 -9.75 -23.07 8.32
CA ALA A 392 -9.17 -22.63 7.07
C ALA A 392 -10.07 -22.86 5.86
N ARG A 393 -10.78 -23.99 5.84
CA ARG A 393 -11.67 -24.35 4.72
C ARG A 393 -12.86 -23.41 4.63
N GLN A 394 -13.51 -23.15 5.75
CA GLN A 394 -14.67 -22.24 5.80
C GLN A 394 -14.23 -20.81 5.45
N SER A 395 -13.09 -20.34 6.00
CA SER A 395 -12.61 -18.99 5.73
C SER A 395 -12.24 -18.76 4.26
N ILE A 396 -11.67 -19.75 3.57
CA ILE A 396 -11.43 -19.66 2.12
C ILE A 396 -12.74 -19.63 1.35
N ALA A 397 -13.72 -20.46 1.71
CA ALA A 397 -15.03 -20.45 1.07
C ALA A 397 -15.79 -19.13 1.28
N ASP A 398 -15.64 -18.49 2.44
CA ASP A 398 -16.24 -17.19 2.71
C ASP A 398 -15.50 -16.06 1.96
N LEU A 399 -14.18 -16.17 1.80
CA LEU A 399 -13.42 -15.28 0.94
C LEU A 399 -13.85 -15.40 -0.53
N GLU A 400 -14.05 -16.61 -1.05
CA GLU A 400 -14.59 -16.84 -2.41
C GLU A 400 -15.95 -16.17 -2.60
N LYS A 401 -16.87 -16.27 -1.64
CA LYS A 401 -18.17 -15.57 -1.69
C LYS A 401 -18.00 -14.04 -1.72
N LEU A 402 -17.05 -13.52 -0.95
CA LEU A 402 -16.77 -12.08 -0.91
C LEU A 402 -16.32 -11.53 -2.27
N LEU A 403 -15.54 -12.30 -3.04
CA LEU A 403 -15.05 -11.88 -4.35
C LEU A 403 -16.17 -11.56 -5.34
N ASP A 404 -17.30 -12.28 -5.24
CA ASP A 404 -18.42 -12.14 -6.17
C ASP A 404 -19.34 -10.96 -5.84
N LEU A 405 -19.18 -10.31 -4.68
CA LEU A 405 -20.12 -9.26 -4.24
C LEU A 405 -19.99 -7.94 -5.01
N GLY A 406 -18.80 -7.62 -5.49
CA GLY A 406 -18.56 -6.32 -6.11
C GLY A 406 -19.00 -5.16 -5.18
N GLN A 407 -19.77 -4.22 -5.70
CA GLN A 407 -20.29 -3.05 -4.95
C GLN A 407 -21.73 -3.27 -4.44
N SER A 408 -22.22 -4.51 -4.38
CA SER A 408 -23.58 -4.80 -3.93
C SER A 408 -23.80 -4.54 -2.42
N GLU A 409 -22.73 -4.59 -1.65
CA GLU A 409 -22.74 -4.50 -0.19
C GLU A 409 -21.91 -3.34 0.33
N THR A 410 -22.22 -2.86 1.53
CA THR A 410 -21.39 -1.89 2.25
C THR A 410 -20.10 -2.53 2.76
N VAL A 411 -19.11 -1.71 3.16
CA VAL A 411 -17.86 -2.19 3.78
C VAL A 411 -18.16 -3.10 4.99
N ALA A 412 -19.12 -2.72 5.83
CA ALA A 412 -19.48 -3.48 7.03
C ALA A 412 -20.12 -4.85 6.69
N GLU A 413 -21.02 -4.88 5.72
CA GLU A 413 -21.67 -6.10 5.25
C GLU A 413 -20.67 -7.04 4.57
N SER A 414 -19.76 -6.50 3.76
CA SER A 414 -18.67 -7.25 3.13
C SER A 414 -17.75 -7.91 4.16
N PHE A 415 -17.33 -7.20 5.20
CA PHE A 415 -16.54 -7.78 6.29
C PHE A 415 -17.31 -8.87 7.04
N ALA A 416 -18.64 -8.70 7.22
CA ALA A 416 -19.47 -9.70 7.91
C ALA A 416 -19.51 -11.05 7.18
N VAL A 417 -19.39 -11.08 5.85
CA VAL A 417 -19.32 -12.32 5.05
C VAL A 417 -18.15 -13.20 5.47
N VAL A 418 -17.02 -12.62 5.83
CA VAL A 418 -15.81 -13.34 6.30
C VAL A 418 -15.73 -13.41 7.83
N GLY A 419 -16.82 -13.10 8.54
CA GLY A 419 -16.91 -13.15 10.00
C GLY A 419 -16.09 -12.08 10.72
N VAL A 420 -15.84 -10.94 10.08
CA VAL A 420 -15.18 -9.77 10.65
C VAL A 420 -16.19 -8.65 10.89
N THR A 421 -16.16 -8.03 12.06
CA THR A 421 -17.08 -6.94 12.41
C THR A 421 -16.42 -5.58 12.19
N PHE A 422 -17.07 -4.70 11.43
CA PHE A 422 -16.67 -3.32 11.20
C PHE A 422 -17.81 -2.36 11.64
N PRO A 423 -17.55 -1.16 12.15
CA PRO A 423 -16.23 -0.53 12.38
C PRO A 423 -15.44 -1.19 13.52
N PHE A 424 -14.10 -1.09 13.44
CA PHE A 424 -13.22 -1.74 14.39
C PHE A 424 -13.21 -1.02 15.75
N THR A 425 -13.58 -1.73 16.79
CA THR A 425 -13.49 -1.22 18.17
C THR A 425 -12.04 -1.28 18.67
N ARG A 426 -11.79 -0.61 19.79
CA ARG A 426 -10.49 -0.68 20.48
C ARG A 426 -10.10 -2.14 20.81
N GLU A 427 -11.06 -2.96 21.22
CA GLU A 427 -10.87 -4.38 21.51
C GLU A 427 -10.50 -5.17 20.25
N ALA A 428 -11.17 -4.89 19.13
CA ALA A 428 -10.86 -5.51 17.84
C ALA A 428 -9.43 -5.16 17.38
N ILE A 429 -9.02 -3.91 17.52
CA ILE A 429 -7.65 -3.47 17.19
C ILE A 429 -6.61 -4.10 18.11
N ALA A 430 -6.91 -4.21 19.42
CA ALA A 430 -6.03 -4.91 20.35
C ALA A 430 -5.88 -6.40 19.99
N LYS A 431 -6.96 -7.05 19.55
CA LYS A 431 -6.93 -8.42 19.04
C LYS A 431 -6.11 -8.54 17.75
N ALA A 432 -6.30 -7.62 16.81
CA ALA A 432 -5.50 -7.56 15.58
C ALA A 432 -4.00 -7.42 15.89
N ARG A 433 -3.62 -6.57 16.87
CA ARG A 433 -2.23 -6.46 17.33
C ARG A 433 -1.68 -7.78 17.86
N LEU A 434 -2.44 -8.51 18.68
CA LEU A 434 -2.00 -9.83 19.17
C LEU A 434 -1.82 -10.84 18.02
N THR A 435 -2.69 -10.80 17.02
CA THR A 435 -2.55 -11.61 15.80
C THR A 435 -1.27 -11.24 15.06
N PHE A 436 -1.00 -9.94 14.88
CA PHE A 436 0.25 -9.47 14.28
C PHE A 436 1.48 -9.98 15.05
N GLU A 437 1.49 -9.82 16.36
CA GLU A 437 2.61 -10.27 17.20
C GLU A 437 2.85 -11.79 17.10
N ARG A 438 1.81 -12.58 16.97
CA ARG A 438 1.92 -14.04 16.81
C ARG A 438 2.38 -14.45 15.41
N GLU A 439 1.84 -13.83 14.35
CA GLU A 439 2.02 -14.29 12.97
C GLU A 439 3.25 -13.68 12.29
N PHE A 440 3.56 -12.43 12.57
CA PHE A 440 4.57 -11.66 11.82
C PHE A 440 5.78 -11.25 12.68
N LEU A 441 5.59 -10.96 13.97
CA LEU A 441 6.67 -10.46 14.80
C LEU A 441 7.82 -11.47 14.97
N PRO A 442 7.61 -12.78 15.14
CA PRO A 442 8.70 -13.75 15.17
C PRO A 442 9.53 -13.72 13.90
N ALA A 443 8.90 -13.53 12.75
CA ALA A 443 9.58 -13.41 11.46
C ALA A 443 10.37 -12.11 11.34
N THR A 444 9.82 -10.99 11.79
CA THR A 444 10.49 -9.66 11.75
C THR A 444 11.62 -9.52 12.76
N LEU A 445 11.68 -10.41 13.76
CA LEU A 445 12.65 -10.36 14.86
C LEU A 445 13.64 -11.53 14.85
N SER A 446 13.39 -12.57 14.06
CA SER A 446 14.30 -13.72 13.89
C SER A 446 15.43 -13.41 12.95
#